data_f02b9809752d0ab551b16356b874bd4d
#
_entry.id   f02b9809752d0ab551b16356b874bd4d
#
_cell.length_a   1.000
_cell.length_b   1.000
_cell.length_c   1.000
_cell.angle_alpha   90.00
_cell.angle_beta   90.00
_cell.angle_gamma   90.00
#
_symmetry.space_group_name_H-M   'P 1'
#
loop_
_entity.id
_entity.type
_entity.pdbx_description
1 polymer ?
#
loop_
_entity_poly.entity_id
_entity_poly.type
_entity_poly.pdbx_seq_one_letter_code
_entity_poly.pdbx_strand_id
1 'polypeptide(L)'
;MESAEKQVAIYPGTFDQIVLAIAKDTNKVPLFNLDERVQMSKEVFSSEPRVVVEPFSGLLVNYAKQRDCNVILRGLRAVSDFEFEFQMALMNRRMHRDIHTVFMMTDYKWLYVSSTLIKETASLDGDVQGLVPEPVCKRLKKKFENESC
;
A
#
# COMPACT_ATOMS: atom_id res chain seq x y z
N MET A 1 2.90 2.93 -1.80
CA MET A 1 3.31 3.30 -0.42
C MET A 1 3.27 4.79 -0.20
N GLU A 2 3.93 5.60 -0.99
CA GLU A 2 3.92 7.07 -0.87
C GLU A 2 2.53 7.71 -0.97
N SER A 3 1.61 7.12 -1.76
CA SER A 3 0.23 7.60 -1.82
C SER A 3 -0.52 7.44 -0.49
N ALA A 4 -0.26 6.36 0.27
CA ALA A 4 -0.87 6.14 1.57
C ALA A 4 -0.32 7.12 2.62
N GLU A 5 0.99 7.38 2.63
CA GLU A 5 1.63 8.35 3.52
C GLU A 5 1.06 9.76 3.32
N LYS A 6 0.90 10.19 2.06
CA LYS A 6 0.31 11.49 1.73
C LYS A 6 -1.17 11.57 2.05
N GLN A 7 -1.93 10.48 1.88
CA GLN A 7 -3.33 10.44 2.27
C GLN A 7 -3.50 10.62 3.79
N VAL A 8 -2.64 10.00 4.60
CA VAL A 8 -2.62 10.23 6.05
C VAL A 8 -2.31 11.68 6.39
N ALA A 9 -1.38 12.32 5.67
CA ALA A 9 -0.99 13.71 5.88
C ALA A 9 -2.05 14.72 5.42
N ILE A 10 -2.78 14.43 4.33
CA ILE A 10 -3.79 15.35 3.76
C ILE A 10 -5.09 15.37 4.58
N TYR A 11 -5.42 14.28 5.29
CA TYR A 11 -6.64 14.16 6.08
C TYR A 11 -6.36 13.98 7.59
N PRO A 12 -5.64 14.94 8.22
CA PRO A 12 -5.39 14.87 9.66
C PRO A 12 -6.71 14.99 10.41
N GLY A 13 -6.94 14.08 11.36
CA GLY A 13 -8.16 14.08 12.18
C GLY A 13 -9.36 13.32 11.59
N THR A 14 -9.25 12.73 10.40
CA THR A 14 -10.32 11.88 9.85
C THR A 14 -10.39 10.51 10.53
N PHE A 15 -9.23 9.99 10.95
CA PHE A 15 -9.11 8.71 11.64
C PHE A 15 -8.16 8.85 12.84
N ASP A 16 -8.54 8.26 13.96
CA ASP A 16 -7.71 8.24 15.17
C ASP A 16 -6.49 7.32 14.99
N GLN A 17 -6.68 6.21 14.28
CA GLN A 17 -5.64 5.25 13.97
C GLN A 17 -5.86 4.64 12.58
N ILE A 18 -4.77 4.33 11.90
CA ILE A 18 -4.77 3.63 10.61
C ILE A 18 -3.92 2.37 10.74
N VAL A 19 -4.49 1.23 10.40
CA VAL A 19 -3.75 -0.03 10.26
C VAL A 19 -3.32 -0.22 8.81
N LEU A 20 -2.02 -0.12 8.54
CA LEU A 20 -1.45 -0.47 7.26
C LEU A 20 -1.24 -1.99 7.19
N ALA A 21 -2.21 -2.67 6.63
CA ALA A 21 -2.24 -4.13 6.56
C ALA A 21 -1.41 -4.64 5.37
N ILE A 22 -0.34 -5.41 5.64
CA ILE A 22 0.54 -5.98 4.64
C ILE A 22 0.14 -7.44 4.38
N ALA A 23 -0.42 -7.72 3.20
CA ALA A 23 -0.87 -9.07 2.86
C ALA A 23 0.31 -10.06 2.76
N LYS A 24 0.21 -11.19 3.48
CA LYS A 24 1.13 -12.31 3.34
C LYS A 24 0.85 -13.05 2.02
N ASP A 25 -0.43 -13.36 1.80
CA ASP A 25 -0.90 -14.11 0.65
C ASP A 25 -1.14 -13.15 -0.52
N THR A 26 -0.39 -13.31 -1.59
CA THR A 26 -0.53 -12.51 -2.82
C THR A 26 -0.52 -13.43 -4.03
N ASN A 27 -1.33 -13.12 -5.03
CA ASN A 27 -1.35 -13.85 -6.30
C ASN A 27 -0.12 -13.55 -7.19
N LYS A 28 0.72 -12.60 -6.77
CA LYS A 28 1.92 -12.17 -7.49
C LYS A 28 3.14 -12.45 -6.62
N VAL A 29 4.24 -12.87 -7.23
CA VAL A 29 5.53 -12.95 -6.54
C VAL A 29 6.04 -11.52 -6.31
N PRO A 30 6.07 -11.05 -5.07
CA PRO A 30 6.58 -9.71 -4.79
C PRO A 30 8.11 -9.68 -4.86
N LEU A 31 8.70 -8.56 -5.29
CA LEU A 31 10.16 -8.35 -5.31
C LEU A 31 10.76 -8.43 -3.88
N PHE A 32 10.05 -7.89 -2.91
CA PHE A 32 10.41 -7.93 -1.50
C PHE A 32 9.56 -8.93 -0.75
N ASN A 33 10.18 -9.75 0.10
CA ASN A 33 9.48 -10.69 0.97
C ASN A 33 8.60 -9.94 1.99
N LEU A 34 7.83 -10.68 2.81
CA LEU A 34 6.90 -10.09 3.76
C LEU A 34 7.61 -9.21 4.80
N ASP A 35 8.71 -9.70 5.37
CA ASP A 35 9.45 -9.00 6.42
C ASP A 35 10.07 -7.70 5.89
N GLU A 36 10.65 -7.74 4.68
CA GLU A 36 11.17 -6.56 3.99
C GLU A 36 10.07 -5.52 3.77
N ARG A 37 8.87 -5.94 3.32
CA ARG A 37 7.74 -5.02 3.10
C ARG A 37 7.24 -4.40 4.40
N VAL A 38 7.13 -5.18 5.46
CA VAL A 38 6.74 -4.69 6.79
C VAL A 38 7.77 -3.70 7.32
N GLN A 39 9.06 -4.03 7.21
CA GLN A 39 10.14 -3.18 7.71
C GLN A 39 10.19 -1.84 6.94
N MET A 40 10.14 -1.87 5.61
CA MET A 40 10.08 -0.65 4.80
C MET A 40 8.88 0.23 5.17
N SER A 41 7.72 -0.38 5.38
CA SER A 41 6.52 0.36 5.76
C SER A 41 6.68 1.01 7.14
N LYS A 42 7.26 0.31 8.11
CA LYS A 42 7.55 0.87 9.45
C LYS A 42 8.52 2.04 9.38
N GLU A 43 9.55 1.94 8.55
CA GLU A 43 10.52 3.04 8.35
C GLU A 43 9.88 4.26 7.71
N VAL A 44 9.04 4.07 6.68
CA VAL A 44 8.32 5.14 6.00
C VAL A 44 7.37 5.88 6.94
N PHE A 45 6.67 5.16 7.81
CA PHE A 45 5.69 5.75 8.73
C PHE A 45 6.23 5.97 10.15
N SER A 46 7.55 5.95 10.34
CA SER A 46 8.17 6.07 11.67
C SER A 46 7.83 7.39 12.38
N SER A 47 7.56 8.46 11.65
CA SER A 47 7.17 9.78 12.16
C SER A 47 5.66 9.95 12.38
N GLU A 48 4.83 8.96 12.00
CA GLU A 48 3.37 9.05 12.11
C GLU A 48 2.84 8.01 13.13
N PRO A 49 2.68 8.40 14.40
CA PRO A 49 2.32 7.46 15.47
C PRO A 49 0.90 6.86 15.33
N ARG A 50 0.04 7.46 14.50
CA ARG A 50 -1.29 6.95 14.23
C ARG A 50 -1.31 5.78 13.25
N VAL A 51 -0.17 5.50 12.57
CA VAL A 51 -0.07 4.39 11.61
C VAL A 51 0.57 3.17 12.27
N VAL A 52 -0.18 2.10 12.36
CA VAL A 52 0.29 0.80 12.82
C VAL A 52 0.50 -0.12 11.62
N VAL A 53 1.70 -0.66 11.45
CA VAL A 53 2.04 -1.55 10.33
C VAL A 53 2.02 -3.00 10.80
N GLU A 54 1.13 -3.81 10.22
CA GLU A 54 0.94 -5.22 10.60
C GLU A 54 0.84 -6.13 9.36
N PRO A 55 1.46 -7.32 9.40
CA PRO A 55 1.19 -8.35 8.41
C PRO A 55 -0.16 -9.03 8.69
N PHE A 56 -0.86 -9.48 7.64
CA PHE A 56 -2.06 -10.30 7.77
C PHE A 56 -2.09 -11.40 6.71
N SER A 57 -2.92 -12.42 6.94
CA SER A 57 -3.23 -13.50 5.99
C SER A 57 -4.73 -13.68 5.84
N GLY A 58 -5.12 -14.26 4.71
CA GLY A 58 -6.52 -14.47 4.37
C GLY A 58 -7.23 -13.22 3.86
N LEU A 59 -8.54 -13.15 4.05
CA LEU A 59 -9.37 -12.05 3.54
C LEU A 59 -9.21 -10.78 4.36
N LEU A 60 -8.95 -9.67 3.68
CA LEU A 60 -8.79 -8.34 4.31
C LEU A 60 -10.01 -7.97 5.19
N VAL A 61 -11.21 -8.27 4.72
CA VAL A 61 -12.45 -7.94 5.46
C VAL A 61 -12.57 -8.72 6.77
N ASN A 62 -12.10 -9.97 6.83
CA ASN A 62 -12.07 -10.76 8.05
C ASN A 62 -11.03 -10.20 9.03
N TYR A 63 -9.87 -9.82 8.52
CA TYR A 63 -8.83 -9.16 9.31
C TYR A 63 -9.31 -7.81 9.86
N ALA A 64 -9.99 -6.98 9.04
CA ALA A 64 -10.56 -5.73 9.50
C ALA A 64 -11.55 -5.94 10.67
N LYS A 65 -12.39 -6.96 10.57
CA LYS A 65 -13.32 -7.33 11.65
C LYS A 65 -12.60 -7.76 12.93
N GLN A 66 -11.53 -8.55 12.82
CA GLN A 66 -10.73 -8.97 13.97
C GLN A 66 -10.03 -7.79 14.68
N ARG A 67 -9.80 -6.70 13.95
CA ARG A 67 -9.20 -5.47 14.45
C ARG A 67 -10.22 -4.40 14.85
N ASP A 68 -11.50 -4.74 14.89
CA ASP A 68 -12.63 -3.79 15.13
C ASP A 68 -12.60 -2.58 14.20
N CYS A 69 -12.03 -2.76 12.98
CA CYS A 69 -12.01 -1.74 11.95
C CYS A 69 -13.28 -1.86 11.10
N ASN A 70 -14.08 -0.82 11.05
CA ASN A 70 -15.28 -0.76 10.23
C ASN A 70 -15.10 0.00 8.91
N VAL A 71 -13.90 0.51 8.64
CA VAL A 71 -13.54 1.23 7.41
C VAL A 71 -12.32 0.63 6.76
N ILE A 72 -12.41 0.32 5.47
CA ILE A 72 -11.28 -0.05 4.62
C ILE A 72 -10.99 1.12 3.68
N LEU A 73 -9.78 1.67 3.74
CA LEU A 73 -9.33 2.73 2.83
C LEU A 73 -8.68 2.13 1.58
N ARG A 74 -9.09 2.62 0.40
CA ARG A 74 -8.51 2.22 -0.89
C ARG A 74 -8.16 3.45 -1.72
N GLY A 75 -6.96 3.45 -2.29
CA GLY A 75 -6.53 4.50 -3.22
C GLY A 75 -6.95 4.17 -4.66
N LEU A 76 -7.50 5.14 -5.38
CA LEU A 76 -7.81 5.04 -6.80
C LEU A 76 -6.83 5.91 -7.59
N ARG A 77 -6.18 5.31 -8.61
CA ARG A 77 -5.23 6.00 -9.49
C ARG A 77 -5.84 6.25 -10.89
N ALA A 78 -6.67 5.32 -11.37
CA ALA A 78 -7.26 5.38 -12.69
C ALA A 78 -8.68 4.81 -12.70
N VAL A 79 -9.43 5.13 -13.73
CA VAL A 79 -10.78 4.58 -13.93
C VAL A 79 -10.76 3.06 -14.03
N SER A 80 -9.72 2.48 -14.63
CA SER A 80 -9.53 1.02 -14.71
C SER A 80 -9.38 0.34 -13.35
N ASP A 81 -8.80 1.03 -12.37
CA ASP A 81 -8.69 0.50 -11.01
C ASP A 81 -10.07 0.48 -10.32
N PHE A 82 -10.94 1.43 -10.68
CA PHE A 82 -12.24 1.61 -10.02
C PHE A 82 -13.16 0.39 -10.14
N GLU A 83 -13.28 -0.20 -11.32
CA GLU A 83 -14.16 -1.36 -11.53
C GLU A 83 -13.79 -2.53 -10.61
N PHE A 84 -12.52 -2.87 -10.56
CA PHE A 84 -12.02 -3.95 -9.69
C PHE A 84 -12.20 -3.62 -8.21
N GLU A 85 -11.82 -2.43 -7.79
CA GLU A 85 -11.93 -1.97 -6.40
C GLU A 85 -13.40 -1.89 -5.95
N PHE A 86 -14.30 -1.46 -6.85
CA PHE A 86 -15.73 -1.42 -6.60
C PHE A 86 -16.32 -2.83 -6.41
N GLN A 87 -15.95 -3.80 -7.27
CA GLN A 87 -16.37 -5.19 -7.12
C GLN A 87 -15.88 -5.77 -5.78
N MET A 88 -14.64 -5.49 -5.40
CA MET A 88 -14.08 -5.91 -4.12
C MET A 88 -14.83 -5.28 -2.93
N ALA A 89 -15.19 -4.00 -3.02
CA ALA A 89 -15.96 -3.33 -1.98
C ALA A 89 -17.36 -3.94 -1.79
N LEU A 90 -18.04 -4.26 -2.90
CA LEU A 90 -19.33 -4.95 -2.85
C LEU A 90 -19.21 -6.35 -2.24
N MET A 91 -18.16 -7.09 -2.59
CA MET A 91 -17.91 -8.41 -2.01
C MET A 91 -17.61 -8.33 -0.52
N ASN A 92 -16.76 -7.40 -0.10
CA ASN A 92 -16.46 -7.15 1.31
C ASN A 92 -17.74 -6.82 2.10
N ARG A 93 -18.59 -5.94 1.56
CA ARG A 93 -19.87 -5.57 2.19
C ARG A 93 -20.88 -6.71 2.25
N ARG A 94 -20.85 -7.62 1.27
CA ARG A 94 -21.66 -8.85 1.29
C ARG A 94 -21.26 -9.77 2.43
N MET A 95 -19.94 -9.89 2.68
CA MET A 95 -19.41 -10.74 3.76
C MET A 95 -19.63 -10.11 5.15
N HIS A 96 -19.42 -8.78 5.26
CA HIS A 96 -19.54 -8.03 6.51
C HIS A 96 -20.22 -6.68 6.24
N ARG A 97 -21.51 -6.56 6.58
CA ARG A 97 -22.34 -5.37 6.27
C ARG A 97 -21.92 -4.09 6.99
N ASP A 98 -21.27 -4.22 8.12
CA ASP A 98 -20.77 -3.16 9.00
C ASP A 98 -19.39 -2.62 8.56
N ILE A 99 -18.77 -3.25 7.57
CA ILE A 99 -17.50 -2.76 7.02
C ILE A 99 -17.77 -1.95 5.74
N HIS A 100 -17.28 -0.73 5.73
CA HIS A 100 -17.41 0.21 4.63
C HIS A 100 -16.08 0.39 3.91
N THR A 101 -16.09 0.46 2.58
CA THR A 101 -14.92 0.82 1.79
C THR A 101 -15.02 2.29 1.39
N VAL A 102 -13.98 3.05 1.71
CA VAL A 102 -13.83 4.46 1.34
C VAL A 102 -12.74 4.56 0.28
N PHE A 103 -13.07 5.20 -0.84
CA PHE A 103 -12.13 5.43 -1.92
C PHE A 103 -11.55 6.84 -1.83
N MET A 104 -10.22 6.92 -1.95
CA MET A 104 -9.50 8.19 -1.95
C MET A 104 -8.76 8.36 -3.28
N MET A 105 -8.92 9.54 -3.88
CA MET A 105 -8.21 9.86 -5.12
C MET A 105 -6.74 10.14 -4.85
N THR A 106 -5.89 9.55 -5.67
CA THR A 106 -4.45 9.85 -5.66
C THR A 106 -4.20 11.22 -6.31
N ASP A 107 -3.21 11.98 -5.78
CA ASP A 107 -2.75 13.22 -6.41
C ASP A 107 -2.32 12.94 -7.87
N TYR A 108 -2.67 13.85 -8.78
CA TYR A 108 -2.44 13.73 -10.24
C TYR A 108 -1.00 13.39 -10.61
N LYS A 109 -0.02 13.86 -9.84
CA LYS A 109 1.42 13.60 -10.07
C LYS A 109 1.83 12.15 -9.83
N TRP A 110 0.98 11.33 -9.19
CA TRP A 110 1.23 9.92 -8.91
C TRP A 110 0.38 8.98 -9.75
N LEU A 111 -0.47 9.51 -10.65
CA LEU A 111 -1.38 8.70 -11.46
C LEU A 111 -0.65 7.69 -12.35
N TYR A 112 0.52 8.08 -12.86
CA TYR A 112 1.34 7.22 -13.74
C TYR A 112 2.25 6.25 -12.99
N VAL A 113 2.42 6.43 -11.66
CA VAL A 113 3.34 5.61 -10.86
C VAL A 113 2.71 4.28 -10.51
N SER A 114 3.32 3.19 -10.96
CA SER A 114 2.93 1.82 -10.60
C SER A 114 4.13 1.04 -10.07
N SER A 115 3.87 0.01 -9.26
CA SER A 115 4.94 -0.86 -8.76
C SER A 115 5.66 -1.62 -9.87
N THR A 116 5.00 -1.88 -10.98
CA THR A 116 5.60 -2.52 -12.17
C THR A 116 6.58 -1.57 -12.83
N LEU A 117 6.13 -0.34 -13.15
CA LEU A 117 6.99 0.68 -13.75
C LEU A 117 8.21 0.99 -12.87
N ILE A 118 8.02 1.17 -11.57
CA ILE A 118 9.13 1.44 -10.63
C ILE A 118 10.16 0.30 -10.62
N LYS A 119 9.70 -0.96 -10.57
CA LYS A 119 10.61 -2.11 -10.57
C LYS A 119 11.37 -2.23 -11.89
N GLU A 120 10.68 -2.05 -13.01
CA GLU A 120 11.29 -2.09 -14.33
C GLU A 120 12.34 -0.99 -14.50
N THR A 121 11.99 0.26 -14.16
CA THR A 121 12.93 1.38 -14.18
C THR A 121 14.16 1.11 -13.32
N ALA A 122 13.96 0.66 -12.08
CA ALA A 122 15.07 0.38 -11.16
C ALA A 122 15.93 -0.81 -11.60
N SER A 123 15.38 -1.83 -12.26
CA SER A 123 16.13 -2.98 -12.78
C SER A 123 17.02 -2.63 -13.97
N LEU A 124 16.72 -1.53 -14.66
CA LEU A 124 17.50 -0.97 -15.77
C LEU A 124 18.38 0.22 -15.33
N ASP A 125 18.67 0.29 -14.03
CA ASP A 125 19.48 1.35 -13.41
C ASP A 125 18.94 2.77 -13.59
N GLY A 126 17.61 2.89 -13.85
CA GLY A 126 16.93 4.16 -13.97
C GLY A 126 16.65 4.81 -12.60
N ASP A 127 16.65 6.15 -12.58
CA ASP A 127 16.40 6.90 -11.35
C ASP A 127 14.92 6.84 -10.94
N VAL A 128 14.66 6.33 -9.73
CA VAL A 128 13.33 6.29 -9.10
C VAL A 128 13.24 7.19 -7.88
N GLN A 129 14.23 8.07 -7.66
CA GLN A 129 14.24 9.01 -6.55
C GLN A 129 13.07 9.99 -6.65
N GLY A 130 12.39 10.24 -5.54
CA GLY A 130 11.18 11.08 -5.52
C GLY A 130 9.90 10.39 -6.05
N LEU A 131 10.01 9.22 -6.69
CA LEU A 131 8.84 8.41 -7.09
C LEU A 131 8.44 7.40 -6.01
N VAL A 132 9.37 7.06 -5.13
CA VAL A 132 9.17 6.18 -3.98
C VAL A 132 9.82 6.78 -2.73
N PRO A 133 9.38 6.40 -1.51
CA PRO A 133 10.05 6.80 -0.28
C PRO A 133 11.51 6.38 -0.25
N GLU A 134 12.36 7.17 0.41
CA GLU A 134 13.80 6.94 0.48
C GLU A 134 14.20 5.52 0.96
N PRO A 135 13.57 4.94 2.01
CA PRO A 135 13.87 3.58 2.43
C PRO A 135 13.60 2.53 1.34
N VAL A 136 12.59 2.76 0.50
CA VAL A 136 12.26 1.88 -0.63
C VAL A 136 13.28 2.05 -1.75
N CYS A 137 13.66 3.30 -2.08
CA CYS A 137 14.66 3.60 -3.11
C CYS A 137 15.99 2.91 -2.80
N LYS A 138 16.49 3.03 -1.57
CA LYS A 138 17.73 2.37 -1.11
C LYS A 138 17.69 0.85 -1.27
N ARG A 139 16.53 0.22 -0.93
CA ARG A 139 16.39 -1.23 -1.04
C ARG A 139 16.24 -1.71 -2.49
N LEU A 140 15.60 -0.91 -3.35
CA LEU A 140 15.53 -1.22 -4.78
C LEU A 140 16.94 -1.23 -5.40
N LYS A 141 17.74 -0.20 -5.18
CA LYS A 141 19.13 -0.15 -5.64
C LYS A 141 19.91 -1.36 -5.17
N LYS A 142 19.91 -1.65 -3.87
CA LYS A 142 20.63 -2.80 -3.31
C LYS A 142 20.15 -4.14 -3.90
N LYS A 143 18.85 -4.28 -4.20
CA LYS A 143 18.28 -5.53 -4.73
C LYS A 143 18.77 -5.81 -6.14
N PHE A 144 18.82 -4.79 -7.00
CA PHE A 144 19.24 -4.93 -8.39
C PHE A 144 20.77 -4.88 -8.59
N GLU A 145 21.52 -4.14 -7.74
CA GLU A 145 22.98 -4.22 -7.71
C GLU A 145 23.49 -5.64 -7.40
N ASN A 146 22.80 -6.39 -6.54
CA ASN A 146 23.16 -7.78 -6.20
C ASN A 146 22.73 -8.81 -7.27
N GLU A 147 21.88 -8.46 -8.22
CA GLU A 147 21.44 -9.33 -9.31
C GLU A 147 22.34 -9.18 -10.57
N SER A 148 23.24 -8.18 -10.57
CA SER A 148 24.15 -7.89 -11.69
C SER A 148 25.53 -8.57 -11.56
N CYS A 149 25.69 -9.52 -10.64
CA CYS A 149 26.91 -10.32 -10.44
C CYS A 149 26.76 -11.75 -10.94
#